data_0ed26e9dd802100206d70da055987c5c
#
_entry.id   0ed26e9dd802100206d70da055987c5c
#
_cell.length_a   1.000
_cell.length_b   1.000
_cell.length_c   1.000
_cell.angle_alpha   90.00
_cell.angle_beta   90.00
_cell.angle_gamma   90.00
#
_symmetry.space_group_name_H-M   'P 1'
#
loop_
_entity.id
_entity.type
_entity.pdbx_description
1 polymer ?
#
loop_
_entity_poly.entity_id
_entity_poly.type
_entity_poly.pdbx_seq_one_letter_code
_entity_poly.pdbx_strand_id
1 'polypeptide(L)'
;MEEVSDPFLDDRVMKNVLPPPRFPMEHQKLFPKKNQPDWKALKTHLTKEGRLAKSDVIELINIFKDIIKNEPTIVKIQDPVTIVGDLHGQFYDLLKCLEVGGNPENTKYLFLGDYVDRGLFSLEILLLLMSIKINFKNTIIMLRGNHECRQMTSNFNFKKE
;
A
#
# COMPACT_ATOMS: atom_id res chain seq x y z
N MET A 1 -19.14 7.17 -11.19
CA MET A 1 -18.42 6.18 -10.35
C MET A 1 -19.46 5.18 -9.89
N GLU A 2 -19.19 3.90 -10.07
CA GLU A 2 -20.08 2.85 -9.56
C GLU A 2 -19.95 2.78 -8.04
N GLU A 3 -21.08 2.61 -7.35
CA GLU A 3 -21.12 2.44 -5.91
C GLU A 3 -20.48 1.08 -5.54
N VAL A 4 -19.65 1.08 -4.51
CA VAL A 4 -19.08 -0.18 -4.00
C VAL A 4 -20.19 -0.92 -3.27
N SER A 5 -20.61 -2.07 -3.78
CA SER A 5 -21.60 -2.89 -3.09
C SER A 5 -20.94 -3.61 -1.91
N ASP A 6 -21.43 -3.35 -0.70
CA ASP A 6 -21.14 -4.15 0.49
C ASP A 6 -22.40 -4.94 0.84
N PRO A 7 -22.44 -6.25 0.52
CA PRO A 7 -23.64 -7.07 0.78
C PRO A 7 -23.98 -7.23 2.27
N PHE A 8 -23.05 -6.84 3.16
CA PHE A 8 -23.24 -6.93 4.61
C PHE A 8 -23.44 -5.58 5.29
N LEU A 9 -23.72 -4.52 4.53
CA LEU A 9 -23.84 -3.16 5.07
C LEU A 9 -24.88 -3.07 6.20
N ASP A 10 -25.99 -3.78 6.06
CA ASP A 10 -27.12 -3.76 7.03
C ASP A 10 -26.98 -4.80 8.16
N ASP A 11 -26.07 -5.77 8.02
CA ASP A 11 -25.88 -6.88 8.98
C ASP A 11 -24.52 -6.83 9.69
N ARG A 12 -23.98 -5.67 9.92
CA ARG A 12 -22.70 -5.50 10.61
C ARG A 12 -22.83 -5.78 12.10
N VAL A 13 -22.02 -6.72 12.60
CA VAL A 13 -21.97 -7.09 14.03
C VAL A 13 -21.59 -5.90 14.92
N MET A 14 -20.67 -5.03 14.42
CA MET A 14 -20.16 -3.87 15.15
C MET A 14 -20.85 -2.58 14.65
N LYS A 15 -22.01 -2.26 15.20
CA LYS A 15 -22.79 -1.07 14.82
C LYS A 15 -22.08 0.27 15.09
N ASN A 16 -21.08 0.29 15.95
CA ASN A 16 -20.30 1.49 16.29
C ASN A 16 -19.16 1.78 15.33
N VAL A 17 -18.83 0.85 14.43
CA VAL A 17 -17.81 1.04 13.40
C VAL A 17 -18.47 1.65 12.16
N LEU A 18 -17.98 2.80 11.74
CA LEU A 18 -18.47 3.45 10.51
C LEU A 18 -18.27 2.50 9.32
N PRO A 19 -19.26 2.41 8.42
CA PRO A 19 -19.12 1.61 7.20
C PRO A 19 -17.99 2.16 6.31
N PRO A 20 -17.39 1.33 5.45
CA PRO A 20 -16.45 1.78 4.45
C PRO A 20 -17.05 2.86 3.54
N PRO A 21 -16.20 3.70 2.92
CA PRO A 21 -16.68 4.65 1.91
C PRO A 21 -17.43 3.92 0.78
N ARG A 22 -18.65 4.38 0.45
CA ARG A 22 -19.48 3.76 -0.60
C ARG A 22 -18.90 3.90 -2.00
N PHE A 23 -18.06 4.91 -2.23
CA PHE A 23 -17.49 5.20 -3.54
C PHE A 23 -15.97 5.08 -3.49
N PRO A 24 -15.35 4.65 -4.60
CA PRO A 24 -13.90 4.72 -4.74
C PRO A 24 -13.39 6.14 -4.53
N MET A 25 -12.13 6.27 -4.11
CA MET A 25 -11.47 7.57 -4.00
C MET A 25 -11.46 8.29 -5.35
N GLU A 26 -11.77 9.57 -5.35
CA GLU A 26 -11.73 10.38 -6.57
C GLU A 26 -10.31 10.47 -7.12
N HIS A 27 -10.17 10.34 -8.45
CA HIS A 27 -8.87 10.41 -9.13
C HIS A 27 -8.07 11.67 -8.77
N GLN A 28 -8.71 12.85 -8.81
CA GLN A 28 -8.04 14.12 -8.49
C GLN A 28 -7.56 14.21 -7.03
N LYS A 29 -8.23 13.49 -6.12
CA LYS A 29 -7.83 13.42 -4.72
C LYS A 29 -6.64 12.48 -4.52
N LEU A 30 -6.57 11.40 -5.32
CA LEU A 30 -5.43 10.50 -5.32
C LEU A 30 -4.22 11.14 -6.03
N PHE A 31 -4.44 11.77 -7.19
CA PHE A 31 -3.42 12.41 -7.99
C PHE A 31 -3.67 13.93 -8.12
N PRO A 32 -3.43 14.72 -7.07
CA PRO A 32 -3.56 16.17 -7.12
C PRO A 32 -2.56 16.82 -8.08
N LYS A 33 -1.47 16.10 -8.37
CA LYS A 33 -0.47 16.45 -9.38
C LYS A 33 -0.18 15.23 -10.25
N LYS A 34 0.13 15.47 -11.51
CA LYS A 34 0.46 14.41 -12.48
C LYS A 34 1.59 13.52 -11.94
N ASN A 35 1.37 12.22 -11.94
CA ASN A 35 2.31 11.18 -11.48
C ASN A 35 2.79 11.33 -10.02
N GLN A 36 2.07 12.07 -9.19
CA GLN A 36 2.41 12.26 -7.79
C GLN A 36 1.18 12.00 -6.90
N PRO A 37 1.02 10.78 -6.38
CA PRO A 37 -0.11 10.44 -5.53
C PRO A 37 -0.02 11.12 -4.16
N ASP A 38 -1.16 11.53 -3.62
CA ASP A 38 -1.26 11.98 -2.23
C ASP A 38 -1.33 10.76 -1.29
N TRP A 39 -0.17 10.31 -0.84
CA TRP A 39 -0.06 9.14 0.04
C TRP A 39 -0.76 9.33 1.39
N LYS A 40 -0.89 10.58 1.89
CA LYS A 40 -1.58 10.86 3.17
C LYS A 40 -3.09 10.74 3.01
N ALA A 41 -3.63 11.29 1.93
CA ALA A 41 -5.04 11.14 1.59
C ALA A 41 -5.37 9.68 1.31
N LEU A 42 -4.50 8.97 0.57
CA LEU A 42 -4.63 7.53 0.32
C LEU A 42 -4.60 6.73 1.62
N LYS A 43 -3.61 6.96 2.51
CA LYS A 43 -3.54 6.31 3.82
C LYS A 43 -4.85 6.46 4.59
N THR A 44 -5.37 7.68 4.67
CA THR A 44 -6.62 7.97 5.38
C THR A 44 -7.82 7.24 4.77
N HIS A 45 -7.87 7.13 3.43
CA HIS A 45 -8.93 6.43 2.72
C HIS A 45 -8.87 4.92 2.95
N LEU A 46 -7.68 4.31 2.82
CA LEU A 46 -7.47 2.88 3.04
C LEU A 46 -7.69 2.47 4.51
N THR A 47 -7.35 3.34 5.48
CA THR A 47 -7.62 3.09 6.92
C THR A 47 -9.12 2.93 7.19
N LYS A 48 -9.97 3.49 6.34
CA LYS A 48 -11.43 3.34 6.40
C LYS A 48 -11.93 2.19 5.52
N GLU A 49 -11.05 1.31 5.07
CA GLU A 49 -11.36 0.23 4.12
C GLU A 49 -11.92 0.75 2.78
N GLY A 50 -11.57 1.99 2.42
CA GLY A 50 -11.97 2.59 1.15
C GLY A 50 -11.22 1.96 -0.02
N ARG A 51 -11.86 1.92 -1.19
CA ARG A 51 -11.32 1.33 -2.41
C ARG A 51 -10.88 2.39 -3.41
N LEU A 52 -10.06 1.97 -4.38
CA LEU A 52 -9.68 2.76 -5.55
C LEU A 52 -10.39 2.24 -6.80
N ALA A 53 -10.57 3.12 -7.78
CA ALA A 53 -10.97 2.68 -9.11
C ALA A 53 -9.84 1.85 -9.75
N LYS A 54 -10.19 0.83 -10.52
CA LYS A 54 -9.22 -0.04 -11.21
C LYS A 54 -8.24 0.74 -12.08
N SER A 55 -8.72 1.79 -12.77
CA SER A 55 -7.88 2.69 -13.57
C SER A 55 -6.76 3.33 -12.74
N ASP A 56 -7.09 3.79 -11.53
CA ASP A 56 -6.18 4.50 -10.64
C ASP A 56 -5.14 3.55 -10.05
N VAL A 57 -5.55 2.33 -9.73
CA VAL A 57 -4.63 1.26 -9.31
C VAL A 57 -3.62 0.95 -10.42
N ILE A 58 -4.10 0.80 -11.68
CA ILE A 58 -3.23 0.53 -12.82
C ILE A 58 -2.26 1.70 -13.07
N GLU A 59 -2.73 2.93 -12.96
CA GLU A 59 -1.89 4.12 -13.10
C GLU A 59 -0.80 4.15 -12.02
N LEU A 60 -1.15 3.94 -10.75
CA LEU A 60 -0.21 3.88 -9.64
C LEU A 60 0.87 2.81 -9.86
N ILE A 61 0.46 1.61 -10.29
CA ILE A 61 1.38 0.50 -10.61
C ILE A 61 2.33 0.89 -11.75
N ASN A 62 1.84 1.53 -12.81
CA ASN A 62 2.68 1.93 -13.95
C ASN A 62 3.71 2.98 -13.54
N ILE A 63 3.33 3.99 -12.76
CA ILE A 63 4.26 5.00 -12.24
C ILE A 63 5.32 4.34 -11.35
N PHE A 64 4.91 3.47 -10.43
CA PHE A 64 5.81 2.72 -9.55
C PHE A 64 6.78 1.83 -10.35
N LYS A 65 6.27 1.06 -11.31
CA LYS A 65 7.08 0.22 -12.21
C LYS A 65 8.16 1.02 -12.92
N ASP A 66 7.84 2.23 -13.40
CA ASP A 66 8.80 3.10 -14.09
C ASP A 66 9.94 3.58 -13.17
N ILE A 67 9.71 3.63 -11.88
CA ILE A 67 10.73 3.95 -10.89
C ILE A 67 11.61 2.73 -10.61
N ILE A 68 11.02 1.61 -10.22
CA ILE A 68 11.78 0.44 -9.74
C ILE A 68 12.58 -0.27 -10.82
N LYS A 69 12.15 -0.21 -12.10
CA LYS A 69 12.90 -0.83 -13.21
C LYS A 69 14.31 -0.27 -13.41
N ASN A 70 14.57 0.93 -12.89
CA ASN A 70 15.87 1.61 -12.99
C ASN A 70 16.69 1.45 -11.69
N GLU A 71 16.17 0.78 -10.67
CA GLU A 71 16.90 0.55 -9.43
C GLU A 71 17.93 -0.58 -9.60
N PRO A 72 19.10 -0.46 -8.96
CA PRO A 72 20.12 -1.51 -9.01
C PRO A 72 19.70 -2.72 -8.19
N THR A 73 20.21 -3.90 -8.54
CA THR A 73 19.97 -5.15 -7.80
C THR A 73 20.56 -5.12 -6.38
N ILE A 74 21.65 -4.36 -6.21
CA ILE A 74 22.32 -4.18 -4.91
C ILE A 74 22.23 -2.71 -4.53
N VAL A 75 21.64 -2.42 -3.39
CA VAL A 75 21.52 -1.07 -2.84
C VAL A 75 22.42 -0.94 -1.62
N LYS A 76 23.28 0.08 -1.62
CA LYS A 76 24.07 0.46 -0.42
C LYS A 76 23.27 1.49 0.37
N ILE A 77 23.08 1.22 1.64
CA ILE A 77 22.31 2.07 2.55
C ILE A 77 23.24 2.61 3.61
N GLN A 78 23.06 3.87 3.96
CA GLN A 78 23.79 4.55 5.04
C GLN A 78 22.84 4.86 6.18
N ASP A 79 23.33 4.75 7.41
CA ASP A 79 22.61 5.11 8.63
C ASP A 79 22.24 6.61 8.66
N PRO A 80 21.19 6.97 9.40
CA PRO A 80 20.22 6.11 10.06
C PRO A 80 19.18 5.52 9.07
N VAL A 81 18.68 4.32 9.35
CA VAL A 81 17.65 3.65 8.57
C VAL A 81 16.68 2.87 9.49
N THR A 82 15.39 2.99 9.23
CA THR A 82 14.37 2.15 9.86
C THR A 82 14.15 0.91 9.00
N ILE A 83 14.30 -0.27 9.58
CA ILE A 83 14.13 -1.55 8.88
C ILE A 83 12.79 -2.16 9.28
N VAL A 84 12.01 -2.57 8.28
CA VAL A 84 10.71 -3.23 8.46
C VAL A 84 10.79 -4.62 7.81
N GLY A 85 10.45 -5.64 8.59
CA GLY A 85 10.38 -7.03 8.12
C GLY A 85 9.08 -7.34 7.41
N ASP A 86 8.68 -8.63 7.50
CA ASP A 86 7.49 -9.16 6.87
C ASP A 86 6.21 -8.45 7.32
N LEU A 87 5.32 -8.15 6.38
CA LEU A 87 4.05 -7.47 6.62
C LEU A 87 2.84 -8.36 6.37
N HIS A 88 2.93 -9.27 5.40
CA HIS A 88 1.94 -10.30 5.13
C HIS A 88 0.47 -9.85 5.25
N GLY A 89 0.08 -8.78 4.54
CA GLY A 89 -1.30 -8.30 4.56
C GLY A 89 -1.73 -7.62 5.87
N GLN A 90 -0.83 -7.36 6.81
CA GLN A 90 -1.12 -6.70 8.09
C GLN A 90 -1.02 -5.17 7.94
N PHE A 91 -2.01 -4.58 7.28
CA PHE A 91 -2.02 -3.15 6.95
C PHE A 91 -1.98 -2.24 8.17
N TYR A 92 -2.74 -2.57 9.22
CA TYR A 92 -2.78 -1.75 10.43
C TYR A 92 -1.46 -1.80 11.21
N ASP A 93 -0.73 -2.92 11.13
CA ASP A 93 0.62 -3.01 11.69
C ASP A 93 1.62 -2.16 10.89
N LEU A 94 1.49 -2.09 9.55
CA LEU A 94 2.25 -1.13 8.74
C LEU A 94 1.98 0.30 9.18
N LEU A 95 0.72 0.68 9.44
CA LEU A 95 0.41 2.02 9.95
C LEU A 95 1.11 2.30 11.28
N LYS A 96 1.17 1.29 12.16
CA LYS A 96 1.88 1.41 13.44
C LYS A 96 3.39 1.49 13.24
N CYS A 97 3.96 0.72 12.33
CA CYS A 97 5.38 0.81 11.96
C CYS A 97 5.75 2.21 11.46
N LEU A 98 4.90 2.83 10.62
CA LEU A 98 5.12 4.19 10.12
C LEU A 98 4.97 5.26 11.21
N GLU A 99 4.11 5.02 12.20
CA GLU A 99 3.96 5.92 13.37
C GLU A 99 5.20 5.88 14.27
N VAL A 100 5.69 4.68 14.61
CA VAL A 100 6.81 4.48 15.53
C VAL A 100 8.16 4.70 14.83
N GLY A 101 8.29 4.25 13.59
CA GLY A 101 9.54 4.32 12.83
C GLY A 101 9.87 5.72 12.31
N GLY A 102 8.90 6.64 12.31
CA GLY A 102 9.04 8.02 11.87
C GLY A 102 8.38 8.32 10.52
N ASN A 103 8.11 9.61 10.28
CA ASN A 103 7.45 10.05 9.06
C ASN A 103 8.31 9.72 7.82
N PRO A 104 7.78 9.03 6.79
CA PRO A 104 8.48 8.74 5.54
C PRO A 104 9.08 9.96 4.82
N GLU A 105 8.57 11.16 5.08
CA GLU A 105 9.12 12.41 4.53
C GLU A 105 10.55 12.69 5.04
N ASN A 106 10.86 12.26 6.26
CA ASN A 106 12.11 12.58 6.95
C ASN A 106 12.90 11.33 7.39
N THR A 107 12.34 10.14 7.14
CA THR A 107 12.92 8.87 7.60
C THR A 107 13.24 7.98 6.41
N LYS A 108 14.44 7.43 6.43
CA LYS A 108 14.83 6.40 5.46
C LYS A 108 14.30 5.04 5.94
N TYR A 109 13.59 4.35 5.04
CA TYR A 109 13.03 3.04 5.30
C TYR A 109 13.63 1.97 4.37
N LEU A 110 13.89 0.81 4.95
CA LEU A 110 14.17 -0.43 4.24
C LEU A 110 13.10 -1.46 4.57
N PHE A 111 12.28 -1.81 3.59
CA PHE A 111 11.32 -2.90 3.67
C PHE A 111 11.94 -4.17 3.09
N LEU A 112 11.95 -5.28 3.86
CA LEU A 112 12.65 -6.50 3.48
C LEU A 112 11.87 -7.40 2.51
N GLY A 113 10.60 -7.09 2.24
CA GLY A 113 9.72 -7.89 1.40
C GLY A 113 8.61 -8.56 2.19
N ASP A 114 8.00 -9.59 1.59
CA ASP A 114 6.87 -10.34 2.13
C ASP A 114 5.71 -9.43 2.56
N TYR A 115 5.27 -8.60 1.60
CA TYR A 115 4.17 -7.65 1.79
C TYR A 115 2.81 -8.34 1.75
N VAL A 116 2.72 -9.41 0.98
CA VAL A 116 1.48 -10.06 0.56
C VAL A 116 1.26 -11.41 1.22
N ASP A 117 0.06 -11.95 1.03
CA ASP A 117 -0.41 -13.23 1.54
C ASP A 117 -0.63 -13.27 3.06
N ARG A 118 -1.36 -14.26 3.54
CA ARG A 118 -1.73 -14.56 4.93
C ARG A 118 -2.78 -13.60 5.49
N GLY A 119 -2.45 -12.31 5.66
CA GLY A 119 -3.40 -11.27 6.05
C GLY A 119 -4.39 -10.91 4.93
N LEU A 120 -5.34 -10.03 5.23
CA LEU A 120 -6.47 -9.69 4.36
C LEU A 120 -6.31 -8.34 3.64
N PHE A 121 -5.21 -7.63 3.85
CA PHE A 121 -5.00 -6.26 3.38
C PHE A 121 -3.68 -6.11 2.61
N SER A 122 -3.34 -7.12 1.80
CA SER A 122 -2.10 -7.10 1.01
C SER A 122 -2.12 -5.99 -0.04
N LEU A 123 -3.28 -5.78 -0.66
CA LEU A 123 -3.46 -4.73 -1.66
C LEU A 123 -3.26 -3.34 -1.06
N GLU A 124 -3.84 -3.07 0.12
CA GLU A 124 -3.71 -1.80 0.84
C GLU A 124 -2.24 -1.51 1.20
N ILE A 125 -1.50 -2.52 1.66
CA ILE A 125 -0.05 -2.40 1.92
C ILE A 125 0.68 -1.97 0.66
N LEU A 126 0.48 -2.68 -0.45
CA LEU A 126 1.15 -2.39 -1.71
C LEU A 126 0.79 -0.99 -2.23
N LEU A 127 -0.49 -0.63 -2.25
CA LEU A 127 -0.95 0.69 -2.72
C LEU A 127 -0.33 1.82 -1.89
N LEU A 128 -0.32 1.68 -0.57
CA LEU A 128 0.28 2.69 0.31
C LEU A 128 1.80 2.78 0.13
N LEU A 129 2.51 1.67 0.13
CA LEU A 129 3.97 1.65 -0.02
C LEU A 129 4.41 2.14 -1.41
N MET A 130 3.71 1.75 -2.48
CA MET A 130 3.96 2.29 -3.83
C MET A 130 3.79 3.81 -3.85
N SER A 131 2.70 4.31 -3.26
CA SER A 131 2.44 5.75 -3.18
C SER A 131 3.53 6.49 -2.40
N ILE A 132 3.97 5.96 -1.26
CA ILE A 132 5.07 6.52 -0.47
C ILE A 132 6.38 6.48 -1.27
N LYS A 133 6.71 5.35 -1.91
CA LYS A 133 7.92 5.19 -2.74
C LYS A 133 7.95 6.16 -3.92
N ILE A 134 6.82 6.39 -4.59
CA ILE A 134 6.72 7.36 -5.69
C ILE A 134 7.11 8.76 -5.22
N ASN A 135 6.69 9.15 -4.02
CA ASN A 135 7.00 10.46 -3.45
C ASN A 135 8.46 10.55 -2.93
N PHE A 136 9.00 9.46 -2.40
CA PHE A 136 10.30 9.44 -1.69
C PHE A 136 11.24 8.37 -2.27
N LYS A 137 11.55 8.47 -3.56
CA LYS A 137 12.29 7.46 -4.34
C LYS A 137 13.62 7.04 -3.71
N ASN A 138 14.35 7.98 -3.11
CA ASN A 138 15.70 7.76 -2.62
C ASN A 138 15.76 7.30 -1.14
N THR A 139 14.69 7.47 -0.39
CA THR A 139 14.64 7.20 1.04
C THR A 139 13.80 5.99 1.39
N ILE A 140 12.91 5.58 0.48
CA ILE A 140 12.08 4.38 0.64
C ILE A 140 12.66 3.27 -0.24
N ILE A 141 13.18 2.22 0.39
CA ILE A 141 13.78 1.08 -0.28
C ILE A 141 12.92 -0.14 -0.04
N MET A 142 12.51 -0.80 -1.12
CA MET A 142 11.64 -1.97 -1.08
C MET A 142 12.37 -3.15 -1.70
N LEU A 143 12.63 -4.18 -0.91
CA LEU A 143 13.15 -5.45 -1.40
C LEU A 143 11.98 -6.38 -1.76
N ARG A 144 12.29 -7.44 -2.49
CA ARG A 144 11.34 -8.50 -2.83
C ARG A 144 11.56 -9.70 -1.93
N GLY A 145 10.55 -10.09 -1.17
CA GLY A 145 10.54 -11.33 -0.40
C GLY A 145 10.22 -12.56 -1.25
N ASN A 146 10.09 -13.71 -0.60
CA ASN A 146 9.75 -14.95 -1.28
C ASN A 146 8.25 -15.06 -1.63
N HIS A 147 7.37 -14.32 -0.95
CA HIS A 147 5.95 -14.29 -1.27
C HIS A 147 5.61 -13.43 -2.52
N GLU A 148 6.46 -12.51 -2.93
CA GLU A 148 6.25 -11.71 -4.14
C GLU A 148 6.60 -12.50 -5.41
N CYS A 149 5.95 -13.66 -5.60
CA CYS A 149 6.07 -14.49 -6.80
C CYS A 149 4.75 -15.18 -7.15
N ARG A 150 4.60 -15.57 -8.42
CA ARG A 150 3.35 -16.17 -8.93
C ARG A 150 2.95 -17.46 -8.19
N GLN A 151 3.92 -18.27 -7.82
CA GLN A 151 3.67 -19.54 -7.16
C GLN A 151 3.08 -19.30 -5.77
N MET A 152 3.70 -18.46 -4.96
CA MET A 152 3.25 -18.20 -3.59
C MET A 152 1.89 -17.50 -3.58
N THR A 153 1.72 -16.42 -4.34
CA THR A 153 0.45 -15.67 -4.41
C THR A 153 -0.71 -16.50 -4.96
N SER A 154 -0.43 -17.55 -5.75
CA SER A 154 -1.47 -18.47 -6.25
C SER A 154 -1.85 -19.55 -5.23
N ASN A 155 -0.90 -19.96 -4.39
CA ASN A 155 -1.13 -20.97 -3.34
C ASN A 155 -1.75 -20.37 -2.08
N PHE A 156 -1.43 -19.12 -1.78
CA PHE A 156 -1.99 -18.34 -0.69
C PHE A 156 -3.17 -17.47 -1.17
N ASN A 157 -3.43 -16.36 -0.51
CA ASN A 157 -4.67 -15.60 -0.71
C ASN A 157 -4.55 -14.34 -1.59
N PHE A 158 -3.37 -13.75 -1.78
CA PHE A 158 -3.23 -12.46 -2.48
C PHE A 158 -3.83 -12.46 -3.90
N LYS A 159 -3.70 -13.55 -4.64
CA LYS A 159 -4.29 -13.64 -5.98
C LYS A 159 -5.82 -13.57 -5.99
N LYS A 160 -6.47 -13.89 -4.87
CA LYS A 160 -7.93 -13.88 -4.71
C LYS A 160 -8.44 -12.55 -4.11
N GLU A 161 -7.57 -11.80 -3.48
CA GLU A 161 -7.78 -10.47 -2.95
C GLU A 161 -7.84 -9.41 -4.07
#